data_9fd1e4cb173dc96b5735a7151c762fc6
#
_entry.id   9fd1e4cb173dc96b5735a7151c762fc6
#
_cell.length_a   1.000
_cell.length_b   1.000
_cell.length_c   1.000
_cell.angle_alpha   90.00
_cell.angle_beta   90.00
_cell.angle_gamma   90.00
#
_symmetry.space_group_name_H-M   'P 1'
#
loop_
_entity.id
_entity.type
_entity.pdbx_description
1 polymer ?
#
loop_
_entity_poly.entity_id
_entity_poly.type
_entity_poly.pdbx_seq_one_letter_code
_entity_poly.pdbx_strand_id
1 'polypeptide(L)'
;MDKKELRSHIKTLKKQHSKESLLEQSKLILNKLENHKSFIEAKTVMLYSSLPDEVFTHDFLEKWRNEKKIILPTVVGDDIIPVELSKDTEFAIGDFNILEPQDNEYTGDYDLIIVPGVAFDRIGNRIGRGKGYYDRFLCKHLDVNRIGICFDFQLVDEVPTEDNDIKMNEVISLS
;
A
#
# COMPACT_ATOMS: atom_id res chain seq x y z
N MET A 1 -10.10 9.37 -20.03
CA MET A 1 -8.83 9.75 -19.41
C MET A 1 -7.91 8.53 -19.39
N ASP A 2 -6.72 8.66 -19.93
CA ASP A 2 -5.74 7.58 -19.89
C ASP A 2 -5.00 7.57 -18.53
N LYS A 3 -4.13 6.57 -18.31
CA LYS A 3 -3.39 6.41 -17.05
C LYS A 3 -2.52 7.62 -16.72
N LYS A 4 -1.89 8.21 -17.73
CA LYS A 4 -1.01 9.37 -17.56
C LYS A 4 -1.81 10.61 -17.13
N GLU A 5 -2.94 10.84 -17.79
CA GLU A 5 -3.85 11.94 -17.47
C GLU A 5 -4.42 11.77 -16.06
N LEU A 6 -4.82 10.57 -15.69
CA LEU A 6 -5.34 10.29 -14.35
C LEU A 6 -4.29 10.54 -13.27
N ARG A 7 -3.05 10.11 -13.49
CA ARG A 7 -1.95 10.39 -12.54
C ARG A 7 -1.73 11.88 -12.36
N SER A 8 -1.76 12.65 -13.45
CA SER A 8 -1.61 14.10 -13.42
C SER A 8 -2.77 14.78 -12.68
N HIS A 9 -3.98 14.31 -12.92
CA HIS A 9 -5.18 14.81 -12.25
C HIS A 9 -5.11 14.58 -10.72
N ILE A 10 -4.78 13.38 -10.30
CA ILE A 10 -4.63 13.07 -8.86
C ILE A 10 -3.53 13.89 -8.21
N LYS A 11 -2.42 14.10 -8.90
CA LYS A 11 -1.34 14.95 -8.40
C LYS A 11 -1.81 16.38 -8.16
N THR A 12 -2.64 16.91 -9.03
CA THR A 12 -3.25 18.24 -8.88
C THR A 12 -4.19 18.30 -7.68
N LEU A 13 -5.06 17.29 -7.53
CA LEU A 13 -5.98 17.20 -6.38
C LEU A 13 -5.22 17.10 -5.06
N LYS A 14 -4.14 16.34 -5.03
CA LYS A 14 -3.32 16.16 -3.84
C LYS A 14 -2.74 17.47 -3.32
N LYS A 15 -2.35 18.37 -4.22
CA LYS A 15 -1.81 19.68 -3.86
C LYS A 15 -2.83 20.58 -3.15
N GLN A 16 -4.11 20.28 -3.23
CA GLN A 16 -5.18 21.03 -2.56
C GLN A 16 -5.29 20.67 -1.07
N HIS A 17 -4.57 19.66 -0.62
CA HIS A 17 -4.60 19.21 0.76
C HIS A 17 -3.31 19.56 1.49
N SER A 18 -3.41 20.07 2.72
CA SER A 18 -2.24 20.30 3.56
C SER A 18 -1.67 18.98 4.05
N LYS A 19 -0.38 18.97 4.39
CA LYS A 19 0.26 17.81 5.01
C LYS A 19 -0.47 17.39 6.30
N GLU A 20 -0.89 18.36 7.10
CA GLU A 20 -1.64 18.13 8.34
C GLU A 20 -2.98 17.42 8.07
N SER A 21 -3.72 17.89 7.05
CA SER A 21 -4.98 17.25 6.65
C SER A 21 -4.76 15.82 6.17
N LEU A 22 -3.72 15.56 5.38
CA LEU A 22 -3.40 14.21 4.91
C LEU A 22 -3.02 13.28 6.07
N LEU A 23 -2.30 13.78 7.07
CA LEU A 23 -1.97 12.99 8.25
C LEU A 23 -3.22 12.62 9.06
N GLU A 24 -4.16 13.55 9.24
CA GLU A 24 -5.43 13.27 9.91
C GLU A 24 -6.26 12.26 9.16
N GLN A 25 -6.40 12.43 7.85
CA GLN A 25 -7.11 11.47 6.99
C GLN A 25 -6.46 10.08 7.06
N SER A 26 -5.13 10.03 7.07
CA SER A 26 -4.39 8.77 7.18
C SER A 26 -4.73 8.02 8.46
N LYS A 27 -4.80 8.72 9.59
CA LYS A 27 -5.18 8.10 10.88
C LYS A 27 -6.57 7.47 10.81
N LEU A 28 -7.52 8.18 10.20
CA LEU A 28 -8.90 7.68 10.07
C LEU A 28 -8.99 6.49 9.13
N ILE A 29 -8.27 6.51 8.02
CA ILE A 29 -8.21 5.41 7.06
C ILE A 29 -7.60 4.16 7.72
N LEU A 30 -6.48 4.32 8.42
CA LEU A 30 -5.82 3.22 9.10
C LEU A 30 -6.63 2.69 10.29
N ASN A 31 -7.43 3.55 10.93
CA ASN A 31 -8.37 3.09 11.94
C ASN A 31 -9.43 2.17 11.33
N LYS A 32 -9.93 2.47 10.14
CA LYS A 32 -10.84 1.57 9.42
C LYS A 32 -10.17 0.24 9.09
N LEU A 33 -8.93 0.27 8.62
CA LEU A 33 -8.17 -0.95 8.33
C LEU A 33 -7.97 -1.77 9.60
N GLU A 34 -7.58 -1.15 10.69
CA GLU A 34 -7.32 -1.81 11.98
C GLU A 34 -8.55 -2.56 12.50
N ASN A 35 -9.73 -2.02 12.23
CA ASN A 35 -11.01 -2.62 12.65
C ASN A 35 -11.63 -3.54 11.57
N HIS A 36 -10.98 -3.70 10.44
CA HIS A 36 -11.44 -4.58 9.38
C HIS A 36 -11.18 -6.04 9.75
N LYS A 37 -12.16 -6.91 9.52
CA LYS A 37 -12.08 -8.32 9.86
C LYS A 37 -10.82 -9.00 9.28
N SER A 38 -10.52 -8.73 8.02
CA SER A 38 -9.35 -9.32 7.36
C SER A 38 -8.03 -8.95 8.05
N PHE A 39 -7.94 -7.72 8.55
CA PHE A 39 -6.75 -7.28 9.29
C PHE A 39 -6.71 -7.88 10.69
N ILE A 40 -7.83 -7.89 11.39
CA ILE A 40 -7.91 -8.45 12.75
C ILE A 40 -7.48 -9.92 12.76
N GLU A 41 -7.93 -10.70 11.78
CA GLU A 41 -7.65 -12.14 11.70
C GLU A 41 -6.26 -12.45 11.12
N ALA A 42 -5.67 -11.53 10.38
CA ALA A 42 -4.38 -11.77 9.73
C ALA A 42 -3.23 -11.82 10.73
N LYS A 43 -2.37 -12.82 10.58
CA LYS A 43 -1.12 -12.96 11.36
C LYS A 43 0.07 -12.39 10.62
N THR A 44 0.14 -12.60 9.32
CA THR A 44 1.19 -12.09 8.43
C THR A 44 0.58 -11.14 7.42
N VAL A 45 1.00 -9.88 7.48
CA VAL A 45 0.46 -8.80 6.66
C VAL A 45 1.59 -8.12 5.92
N MET A 46 1.46 -7.99 4.60
CA MET A 46 2.31 -7.09 3.84
C MET A 46 1.72 -5.69 3.92
N LEU A 47 2.51 -4.76 4.41
CA LEU A 47 2.22 -3.32 4.45
C LEU A 47 3.24 -2.61 3.56
N TYR A 48 3.25 -1.32 3.58
CA TYR A 48 4.26 -0.52 2.88
C TYR A 48 4.71 0.64 3.76
N SER A 49 5.94 1.06 3.57
CA SER A 49 6.48 2.27 4.19
C SER A 49 6.13 3.44 3.29
N SER A 50 5.21 4.29 3.74
CA SER A 50 4.59 5.31 2.90
C SER A 50 5.56 6.40 2.44
N LEU A 51 5.41 6.80 1.18
CA LEU A 51 5.98 8.04 0.65
C LEU A 51 5.20 9.25 1.19
N PRO A 52 5.77 10.46 1.15
CA PRO A 52 5.10 11.63 1.72
C PRO A 52 3.72 11.94 1.17
N ASP A 53 3.41 11.49 -0.03
CA ASP A 53 2.13 11.73 -0.71
C ASP A 53 1.15 10.56 -0.64
N GLU A 54 1.49 9.53 0.12
CA GLU A 54 0.65 8.36 0.34
C GLU A 54 -0.04 8.41 1.70
N VAL A 55 -1.01 7.53 1.93
CA VAL A 55 -1.57 7.32 3.28
C VAL A 55 -0.40 6.99 4.21
N PHE A 56 -0.25 7.79 5.26
CA PHE A 56 0.91 7.71 6.16
C PHE A 56 0.83 6.46 7.03
N THR A 57 1.79 5.54 6.86
CA THR A 57 1.78 4.23 7.50
C THR A 57 2.83 4.05 8.60
N HIS A 58 3.75 4.98 8.80
CA HIS A 58 4.90 4.76 9.69
C HIS A 58 4.51 4.48 11.15
N ASP A 59 3.56 5.24 11.71
CA ASP A 59 3.09 5.00 13.07
C ASP A 59 2.34 3.68 13.19
N PHE A 60 1.60 3.31 12.15
CA PHE A 60 0.89 2.04 12.06
C PHE A 60 1.87 0.85 12.04
N LEU A 61 2.96 0.98 11.29
CA LEU A 61 4.02 -0.04 11.27
C LEU A 61 4.63 -0.22 12.65
N GLU A 62 4.95 0.88 13.34
CA GLU A 62 5.49 0.82 14.71
C GLU A 62 4.53 0.16 15.67
N LYS A 63 3.25 0.47 15.57
CA LYS A 63 2.22 -0.12 16.43
C LYS A 63 2.12 -1.62 16.26
N TRP A 64 2.13 -2.12 15.03
CA TRP A 64 1.78 -3.50 14.72
C TRP A 64 2.97 -4.44 14.57
N ARG A 65 4.19 -3.94 14.44
CA ARG A 65 5.37 -4.79 14.24
C ARG A 65 5.62 -5.79 15.37
N ASN A 66 5.15 -5.51 16.57
CA ASN A 66 5.28 -6.41 17.71
C ASN A 66 4.08 -7.35 17.90
N GLU A 67 2.98 -7.08 17.22
CA GLU A 67 1.72 -7.83 17.36
C GLU A 67 1.47 -8.78 16.19
N LYS A 68 1.97 -8.44 15.02
CA LYS A 68 1.82 -9.22 13.79
C LYS A 68 3.16 -9.34 13.07
N LYS A 69 3.28 -10.35 12.23
CA LYS A 69 4.40 -10.42 11.29
C LYS A 69 4.14 -9.44 10.16
N ILE A 70 4.94 -8.40 10.08
CA ILE A 70 4.82 -7.34 9.06
C ILE A 70 5.90 -7.53 8.01
N ILE A 71 5.48 -7.56 6.76
CA ILE A 71 6.37 -7.68 5.61
C ILE A 71 6.31 -6.36 4.83
N LEU A 72 7.48 -5.83 4.48
CA LEU A 72 7.59 -4.60 3.69
C LEU A 72 8.19 -4.89 2.33
N PRO A 73 7.75 -4.19 1.28
CA PRO A 73 8.37 -4.29 -0.03
C PRO A 73 9.67 -3.49 -0.05
N THR A 74 10.71 -4.07 -0.61
CA THR A 74 11.90 -3.36 -1.07
C THR A 74 11.97 -3.51 -2.58
N VAL A 75 12.64 -2.59 -3.26
CA VAL A 75 12.73 -2.62 -4.71
C VAL A 75 14.17 -2.91 -5.12
N VAL A 76 14.35 -3.96 -5.89
CA VAL A 76 15.65 -4.31 -6.51
C VAL A 76 15.43 -4.51 -8.01
N GLY A 77 16.00 -3.62 -8.80
CA GLY A 77 15.77 -3.62 -10.25
C GLY A 77 14.29 -3.35 -10.56
N ASP A 78 13.64 -4.29 -11.23
CA ASP A 78 12.24 -4.19 -11.65
C ASP A 78 11.27 -4.90 -10.70
N ASP A 79 11.77 -5.46 -9.61
CA ASP A 79 10.99 -6.35 -8.77
C ASP A 79 10.89 -5.87 -7.32
N ILE A 80 9.75 -6.20 -6.70
CA ILE A 80 9.59 -6.12 -5.26
C ILE A 80 10.22 -7.35 -4.62
N ILE A 81 11.10 -7.11 -3.66
CA ILE A 81 11.66 -8.12 -2.77
C ILE A 81 11.07 -7.88 -1.39
N PRO A 82 10.24 -8.81 -0.88
CA PRO A 82 9.62 -8.65 0.44
C PRO A 82 10.60 -8.93 1.56
N VAL A 83 10.56 -8.12 2.62
CA VAL A 83 11.46 -8.26 3.79
C VAL A 83 10.63 -8.13 5.06
N GLU A 84 10.89 -9.02 6.04
CA GLU A 84 10.22 -8.95 7.33
C GLU A 84 10.72 -7.75 8.15
N LEU A 85 9.79 -6.97 8.67
CA LEU A 85 10.08 -5.90 9.61
C LEU A 85 10.19 -6.55 11.01
N SER A 86 11.42 -6.85 11.43
CA SER A 86 11.65 -7.49 12.72
C SER A 86 11.49 -6.51 13.88
N LYS A 87 11.37 -7.06 15.09
CA LYS A 87 11.31 -6.26 16.33
C LYS A 87 12.55 -5.40 16.52
N ASP A 88 13.69 -5.85 16.01
CA ASP A 88 14.97 -5.19 16.17
C ASP A 88 15.33 -4.21 15.05
N THR A 89 14.51 -4.18 13.99
CA THR A 89 14.73 -3.25 12.89
C THR A 89 14.41 -1.82 13.32
N GLU A 90 15.40 -0.94 13.24
CA GLU A 90 15.21 0.49 13.48
C GLU A 90 15.03 1.19 12.13
N PHE A 91 14.09 2.12 12.07
CA PHE A 91 13.97 3.02 10.92
C PHE A 91 13.41 4.36 11.38
N ALA A 92 13.94 5.43 10.80
CA ALA A 92 13.44 6.78 11.02
C ALA A 92 12.25 7.05 10.08
N ILE A 93 11.37 7.94 10.49
CA ILE A 93 10.27 8.39 9.64
C ILE A 93 10.85 8.97 8.34
N GLY A 94 10.42 8.45 7.20
CA GLY A 94 10.87 8.88 5.89
C GLY A 94 12.09 8.15 5.34
N ASP A 95 12.68 7.24 6.10
CA ASP A 95 13.78 6.41 5.64
C ASP A 95 13.24 5.08 5.12
N PHE A 96 13.42 4.80 3.82
CA PHE A 96 12.86 3.64 3.14
C PHE A 96 13.92 2.60 2.76
N ASN A 97 15.21 2.83 3.12
CA ASN A 97 16.32 2.02 2.67
C ASN A 97 17.00 1.24 3.80
N ILE A 98 16.33 1.10 4.94
CA ILE A 98 16.90 0.43 6.10
C ILE A 98 16.96 -1.09 5.94
N LEU A 99 16.02 -1.66 5.19
CA LEU A 99 15.91 -3.10 5.03
C LEU A 99 16.80 -3.57 3.88
N GLU A 100 17.71 -4.51 4.21
CA GLU A 100 18.60 -5.15 3.22
C GLU A 100 17.92 -6.40 2.67
N PRO A 101 17.53 -6.43 1.39
CA PRO A 101 16.77 -7.55 0.83
C PRO A 101 17.61 -8.82 0.60
N GLN A 102 18.93 -8.70 0.46
CA GLN A 102 19.76 -9.79 -0.02
C GLN A 102 19.79 -11.03 0.88
N ASP A 103 19.83 -10.83 2.19
CA ASP A 103 19.91 -11.93 3.16
C ASP A 103 18.61 -12.11 3.96
N ASN A 104 17.60 -11.28 3.72
CA ASN A 104 16.40 -11.19 4.53
C ASN A 104 15.10 -11.30 3.73
N GLU A 105 15.18 -11.83 2.51
CA GLU A 105 13.98 -12.00 1.69
C GLU A 105 12.98 -12.92 2.38
N TYR A 106 11.76 -12.42 2.54
CA TYR A 106 10.67 -13.21 3.09
C TYR A 106 10.12 -14.15 2.01
N THR A 107 10.09 -15.44 2.31
CA THR A 107 9.63 -16.48 1.38
C THR A 107 8.38 -17.22 1.88
N GLY A 108 7.81 -16.79 3.00
CA GLY A 108 6.62 -17.42 3.60
C GLY A 108 5.30 -16.96 2.97
N ASP A 109 4.22 -17.35 3.60
CA ASP A 109 2.86 -17.02 3.16
C ASP A 109 2.39 -15.68 3.72
N TYR A 110 1.35 -15.13 3.09
CA TYR A 110 0.67 -13.90 3.52
C TYR A 110 -0.79 -14.19 3.81
N ASP A 111 -1.33 -13.56 4.85
CA ASP A 111 -2.77 -13.57 5.12
C ASP A 111 -3.47 -12.38 4.47
N LEU A 112 -2.75 -11.27 4.28
CA LEU A 112 -3.30 -10.04 3.75
C LEU A 112 -2.18 -9.19 3.14
N ILE A 113 -2.46 -8.56 2.01
CA ILE A 113 -1.56 -7.59 1.37
C ILE A 113 -2.27 -6.26 1.27
N ILE A 114 -1.68 -5.22 1.86
CA ILE A 114 -2.16 -3.84 1.76
C ILE A 114 -1.36 -3.13 0.67
N VAL A 115 -2.07 -2.54 -0.29
CA VAL A 115 -1.46 -2.04 -1.53
C VAL A 115 -1.67 -0.53 -1.65
N PRO A 116 -0.61 0.26 -1.83
CA PRO A 116 -0.74 1.67 -2.15
C PRO A 116 -1.10 1.87 -3.62
N GLY A 117 -1.57 3.05 -3.98
CA GLY A 117 -1.83 3.38 -5.38
C GLY A 117 -1.99 4.87 -5.58
N VAL A 118 -1.95 5.28 -6.83
CA VAL A 118 -2.23 6.66 -7.23
C VAL A 118 -3.74 6.91 -7.28
N ALA A 119 -4.48 5.95 -7.81
CA ALA A 119 -5.95 6.00 -7.85
C ALA A 119 -6.54 4.60 -7.81
N PHE A 120 -7.77 4.53 -7.33
CA PHE A 120 -8.57 3.30 -7.26
C PHE A 120 -10.00 3.61 -7.70
N ASP A 121 -10.73 2.58 -8.10
CA ASP A 121 -12.18 2.66 -8.24
C ASP A 121 -12.86 1.68 -7.28
N ARG A 122 -14.19 1.77 -7.20
CA ARG A 122 -14.96 0.99 -6.21
C ARG A 122 -15.03 -0.49 -6.52
N ILE A 123 -14.71 -0.90 -7.76
CA ILE A 123 -14.67 -2.30 -8.13
C ILE A 123 -13.27 -2.91 -7.97
N GLY A 124 -12.31 -2.16 -7.45
CA GLY A 124 -10.99 -2.64 -7.10
C GLY A 124 -9.89 -2.38 -8.12
N ASN A 125 -10.18 -1.73 -9.22
CA ASN A 125 -9.14 -1.38 -10.18
C ASN A 125 -8.18 -0.36 -9.57
N ARG A 126 -6.91 -0.47 -9.93
CA ARG A 126 -5.85 0.32 -9.33
C ARG A 126 -4.88 0.82 -10.40
N ILE A 127 -4.44 2.04 -10.25
CA ILE A 127 -3.33 2.59 -11.01
C ILE A 127 -2.20 2.95 -10.05
N GLY A 128 -0.99 2.46 -10.37
CA GLY A 128 0.23 2.78 -9.63
C GLY A 128 1.02 3.89 -10.29
N ARG A 129 2.30 3.98 -9.93
CA ARG A 129 3.19 5.04 -10.41
C ARG A 129 3.76 4.80 -11.82
N GLY A 130 3.45 3.66 -12.43
CA GLY A 130 3.85 3.36 -13.80
C GLY A 130 4.99 2.37 -13.95
N LYS A 131 5.54 1.86 -12.88
CA LYS A 131 6.65 0.89 -12.90
C LYS A 131 6.20 -0.57 -12.91
N GLY A 132 4.92 -0.85 -12.59
CA GLY A 132 4.37 -2.20 -12.57
C GLY A 132 4.86 -3.10 -11.45
N TYR A 133 5.50 -2.56 -10.42
CA TYR A 133 6.06 -3.33 -9.31
C TYR A 133 5.03 -4.20 -8.62
N TYR A 134 3.90 -3.59 -8.22
CA TYR A 134 2.85 -4.34 -7.51
C TYR A 134 2.13 -5.32 -8.41
N ASP A 135 1.87 -4.98 -9.67
CA ASP A 135 1.20 -5.90 -10.59
C ASP A 135 2.04 -7.16 -10.81
N ARG A 136 3.36 -7.02 -10.97
CA ARG A 136 4.27 -8.16 -11.09
C ARG A 136 4.35 -8.98 -9.81
N PHE A 137 4.40 -8.32 -8.65
CA PHE A 137 4.41 -9.01 -7.36
C PHE A 137 3.10 -9.74 -7.10
N LEU A 138 1.98 -9.05 -7.27
CA LEU A 138 0.66 -9.57 -6.94
C LEU A 138 0.22 -10.72 -7.85
N CYS A 139 0.69 -10.76 -9.10
CA CYS A 139 0.36 -11.86 -10.00
C CYS A 139 0.89 -13.21 -9.51
N LYS A 140 1.85 -13.20 -8.61
CA LYS A 140 2.41 -14.40 -7.96
C LYS A 140 1.65 -14.79 -6.67
N HIS A 141 0.70 -13.96 -6.23
CA HIS A 141 -0.01 -14.11 -4.96
C HIS A 141 -1.52 -13.88 -5.12
N LEU A 142 -2.09 -14.40 -6.21
CA LEU A 142 -3.50 -14.17 -6.57
C LEU A 142 -4.50 -14.76 -5.59
N ASP A 143 -4.08 -15.75 -4.79
CA ASP A 143 -4.88 -16.39 -3.76
C ASP A 143 -4.92 -15.61 -2.44
N VAL A 144 -4.10 -14.57 -2.30
CA VAL A 144 -4.03 -13.75 -1.09
C VAL A 144 -4.99 -12.56 -1.21
N ASN A 145 -5.69 -12.26 -0.12
CA ASN A 145 -6.57 -11.10 -0.04
C ASN A 145 -5.77 -9.79 -0.18
N ARG A 146 -6.22 -8.92 -1.07
CA ARG A 146 -5.57 -7.65 -1.40
C ARG A 146 -6.50 -6.50 -1.12
N ILE A 147 -6.08 -5.58 -0.26
CA ILE A 147 -6.85 -4.38 0.08
C ILE A 147 -6.04 -3.14 -0.30
N GLY A 148 -6.62 -2.29 -1.15
CA GLY A 148 -6.07 -0.97 -1.42
C GLY A 148 -6.55 0.02 -0.37
N ILE A 149 -5.68 0.93 0.05
CA ILE A 149 -6.06 2.04 0.92
C ILE A 149 -5.74 3.37 0.25
N CYS A 150 -6.62 4.33 0.37
CA CYS A 150 -6.46 5.60 -0.32
C CYS A 150 -7.22 6.74 0.35
N PHE A 151 -6.81 7.96 0.02
CA PHE A 151 -7.59 9.16 0.32
C PHE A 151 -8.81 9.23 -0.60
N ASP A 152 -9.85 9.93 -0.19
CA ASP A 152 -11.09 10.04 -0.97
C ASP A 152 -10.87 10.64 -2.37
N PHE A 153 -9.96 11.59 -2.52
CA PHE A 153 -9.66 12.16 -3.83
C PHE A 153 -8.96 11.17 -4.78
N GLN A 154 -8.44 10.06 -4.26
CA GLN A 154 -7.85 8.98 -5.06
C GLN A 154 -8.88 7.94 -5.49
N LEU A 155 -10.07 7.99 -4.95
CA LEU A 155 -11.17 7.09 -5.33
C LEU A 155 -11.96 7.74 -6.47
N VAL A 156 -11.81 7.20 -7.66
CA VAL A 156 -12.40 7.74 -8.89
C VAL A 156 -13.51 6.81 -9.41
N ASP A 157 -14.32 7.31 -10.34
CA ASP A 157 -15.44 6.52 -10.89
C ASP A 157 -14.95 5.30 -11.68
N GLU A 158 -13.91 5.50 -12.48
CA GLU A 158 -13.34 4.43 -13.29
C GLU A 158 -11.84 4.61 -13.48
N VAL A 159 -11.09 3.56 -13.21
CA VAL A 159 -9.64 3.51 -13.47
C VAL A 159 -9.41 2.79 -14.79
N PRO A 160 -8.67 3.39 -15.73
CA PRO A 160 -8.29 2.69 -16.97
C PRO A 160 -7.39 1.50 -16.67
N THR A 161 -7.68 0.35 -17.28
CA THR A 161 -6.98 -0.89 -17.00
C THR A 161 -6.38 -1.50 -18.25
N GLU A 162 -5.36 -2.34 -18.04
CA GLU A 162 -4.72 -3.18 -19.04
C GLU A 162 -4.74 -4.63 -18.55
N ASP A 163 -4.42 -5.59 -19.43
CA ASP A 163 -4.52 -7.02 -19.14
C ASP A 163 -3.65 -7.48 -17.97
N ASN A 164 -2.52 -6.80 -17.75
CA ASN A 164 -1.57 -7.18 -16.69
C ASN A 164 -1.89 -6.53 -15.32
N ASP A 165 -2.88 -5.66 -15.27
CA ASP A 165 -3.24 -4.98 -14.03
C ASP A 165 -3.98 -5.94 -13.09
N ILE A 166 -3.54 -5.98 -11.83
CA ILE A 166 -4.14 -6.83 -10.81
C ILE A 166 -5.14 -6.02 -9.98
N LYS A 167 -6.34 -6.54 -9.90
CA LYS A 167 -7.45 -5.91 -9.19
C LYS A 167 -7.38 -6.17 -7.69
N MET A 168 -7.76 -5.18 -6.89
CA MET A 168 -7.90 -5.34 -5.44
C MET A 168 -9.19 -6.08 -5.13
N ASN A 169 -9.22 -6.83 -4.02
CA ASN A 169 -10.44 -7.44 -3.52
C ASN A 169 -11.35 -6.39 -2.86
N GLU A 170 -10.74 -5.36 -2.27
CA GLU A 170 -11.46 -4.28 -1.61
C GLU A 170 -10.61 -3.02 -1.60
N VAL A 171 -11.25 -1.87 -1.50
CA VAL A 171 -10.59 -0.56 -1.36
C VAL A 171 -11.17 0.14 -0.13
N ILE A 172 -10.31 0.59 0.77
CA ILE A 172 -10.70 1.34 1.97
C ILE A 172 -10.39 2.82 1.77
N SER A 173 -11.41 3.64 1.94
CA SER A 173 -11.33 5.10 1.95
C SER A 173 -12.26 5.62 3.05
N LEU A 174 -12.39 6.93 3.19
CA LEU A 174 -13.31 7.54 4.16
C LEU A 174 -14.73 7.69 3.61
N SER A 175 -14.89 7.60 2.31
CA SER A 175 -16.20 7.72 1.67
C SER A 175 -16.88 6.37 1.43
#